data_1ecb4dcbb886b5ea0f14a7570fef8538
#
_entry.id   1ecb4dcbb886b5ea0f14a7570fef8538
#
_cell.length_a   1.000
_cell.length_b   1.000
_cell.length_c   1.000
_cell.angle_alpha   90.00
_cell.angle_beta   90.00
_cell.angle_gamma   90.00
#
_symmetry.space_group_name_H-M   'P 1'
#
loop_
_entity.id
_entity.type
_entity.pdbx_description
1 polymer ?
#
loop_
_entity_poly.entity_id
_entity_poly.type
_entity_poly.pdbx_seq_one_letter_code
_entity_poly.pdbx_strand_id
1 'polypeptide(L)'
;MVTETESSQLSERSLSLFKALVEHFINDGAPVGSRTLSKDSKLNLSPASIRNVMSDLEDFGLLHSPHSSAGRVPTAKGYRLFVDSLLRVNDLKSAEVEKIAREMAPENDYSSLIQRTSSMLSNITQLAGVVMLPRTFHG
;
A
#
# COMPACT_ATOMS: atom_id res chain seq x y z
N MET A 1 8.76 2.27 -16.74
CA MET A 1 9.88 1.68 -16.00
C MET A 1 10.53 2.79 -15.21
N VAL A 2 10.30 2.86 -13.91
CA VAL A 2 11.06 3.77 -13.04
C VAL A 2 12.43 3.13 -12.91
N THR A 3 13.43 3.75 -13.51
CA THR A 3 14.78 3.19 -13.53
C THR A 3 15.41 3.32 -12.15
N GLU A 4 16.22 2.34 -11.76
CA GLU A 4 17.06 2.36 -10.55
C GLU A 4 17.83 3.69 -10.37
N THR A 5 18.01 4.43 -11.45
CA THR A 5 18.67 5.73 -11.50
C THR A 5 17.85 6.85 -10.84
N GLU A 6 16.50 6.79 -10.86
CA GLU A 6 15.66 7.83 -10.24
C GLU A 6 15.56 7.66 -8.72
N SER A 7 15.57 6.42 -8.22
CA SER A 7 15.60 6.18 -6.77
C SER A 7 16.96 6.55 -6.17
N SER A 8 18.04 6.51 -6.94
CA SER A 8 19.39 6.91 -6.49
C SER A 8 19.57 8.43 -6.38
N GLN A 9 18.65 9.23 -6.96
CA GLN A 9 18.69 10.69 -6.85
C GLN A 9 17.92 11.22 -5.62
N LEU A 10 17.06 10.39 -5.03
CA LEU A 10 16.31 10.74 -3.82
C LEU A 10 17.13 10.31 -2.58
N SER A 11 17.24 11.22 -1.62
CA SER A 11 17.87 10.88 -0.34
C SER A 11 17.05 9.82 0.40
N GLU A 12 17.72 9.01 1.24
CA GLU A 12 17.03 8.06 2.14
C GLU A 12 15.92 8.74 2.97
N ARG A 13 16.17 9.98 3.35
CA ARG A 13 15.22 10.81 4.10
C ARG A 13 13.96 11.11 3.28
N SER A 14 14.11 11.46 2.01
CA SER A 14 13.00 11.70 1.08
C SER A 14 12.22 10.41 0.81
N LEU A 15 12.90 9.29 0.65
CA LEU A 15 12.26 7.99 0.45
C LEU A 15 11.51 7.53 1.72
N SER A 16 12.06 7.75 2.91
CA SER A 16 11.38 7.42 4.17
C SER A 16 10.11 8.26 4.37
N LEU A 17 10.17 9.55 4.06
CA LEU A 17 9.00 10.43 4.11
C LEU A 17 7.95 10.03 3.08
N PHE A 18 8.37 9.75 1.86
CA PHE A 18 7.49 9.31 0.79
C PHE A 18 6.77 8.01 1.15
N LYS A 19 7.51 7.03 1.68
CA LYS A 19 6.94 5.78 2.17
C LYS A 19 5.87 6.02 3.24
N ALA A 20 6.17 6.82 4.26
CA ALA A 20 5.22 7.15 5.31
C ALA A 20 3.97 7.85 4.78
N LEU A 21 4.13 8.78 3.82
CA LEU A 21 3.01 9.47 3.18
C LEU A 21 2.10 8.50 2.44
N VAL A 22 2.66 7.57 1.66
CA VAL A 22 1.86 6.58 0.92
C VAL A 22 1.14 5.65 1.88
N GLU A 23 1.79 5.19 2.95
CA GLU A 23 1.17 4.35 3.99
C GLU A 23 -0.01 5.08 4.67
N HIS A 24 0.15 6.35 5.05
CA HIS A 24 -0.95 7.16 5.59
C HIS A 24 -2.10 7.31 4.59
N PHE A 25 -1.79 7.57 3.33
CA PHE A 25 -2.81 7.70 2.30
C PHE A 25 -3.59 6.40 2.06
N ILE A 26 -2.91 5.26 2.05
CA ILE A 26 -3.54 3.94 1.89
C ILE A 26 -4.48 3.64 3.07
N ASN A 27 -4.07 3.99 4.29
CA ASN A 27 -4.85 3.71 5.49
C ASN A 27 -6.06 4.65 5.64
N ASP A 28 -5.88 5.93 5.35
CA ASP A 28 -6.88 6.95 5.66
C ASP A 28 -7.73 7.36 4.44
N GLY A 29 -7.23 7.13 3.23
CA GLY A 29 -7.91 7.48 1.98
C GLY A 29 -8.04 8.98 1.74
N ALA A 30 -7.31 9.81 2.48
CA ALA A 30 -7.35 11.26 2.42
C ALA A 30 -5.99 11.87 2.11
N PRO A 31 -5.92 13.04 1.45
CA PRO A 31 -4.66 13.74 1.22
C PRO A 31 -3.88 13.95 2.51
N VAL A 32 -2.57 13.74 2.47
CA VAL A 32 -1.68 13.75 3.63
C VAL A 32 -0.98 15.09 3.75
N GLY A 33 -1.14 15.78 4.87
CA GLY A 33 -0.52 17.06 5.16
C GLY A 33 0.78 16.93 5.97
N SER A 34 1.58 18.00 5.97
CA SER A 34 2.84 18.06 6.71
C SER A 34 2.65 17.88 8.23
N ARG A 35 1.51 18.32 8.79
CA ARG A 35 1.20 18.13 10.20
C ARG A 35 1.00 16.66 10.57
N THR A 36 0.34 15.91 9.72
CA THR A 36 0.13 14.46 9.93
C THR A 36 1.48 13.75 9.94
N LEU A 37 2.35 14.04 8.99
CA LEU A 37 3.68 13.46 8.90
C LEU A 37 4.61 13.90 10.02
N SER A 38 4.48 15.14 10.51
CA SER A 38 5.31 15.62 11.63
C SER A 38 5.02 14.90 12.96
N LYS A 39 3.85 14.32 13.09
CA LYS A 39 3.47 13.50 14.26
C LYS A 39 3.97 12.05 14.15
N ASP A 40 4.44 11.64 12.98
CA ASP A 40 5.02 10.31 12.79
C ASP A 40 6.42 10.27 13.42
N SER A 41 6.54 9.56 14.54
CA SER A 41 7.78 9.44 15.31
C SER A 41 8.93 8.81 14.51
N LYS A 42 8.61 8.06 13.45
CA LYS A 42 9.63 7.41 12.60
C LYS A 42 10.37 8.41 11.72
N LEU A 43 9.78 9.55 11.42
CA LEU A 43 10.37 10.53 10.50
C LEU A 43 11.33 11.50 11.20
N ASN A 44 11.01 11.88 12.43
CA ASN A 44 11.79 12.84 13.23
C ASN A 44 12.18 14.10 12.46
N LEU A 45 11.22 14.70 11.75
CA LEU A 45 11.38 15.88 10.91
C LEU A 45 10.47 17.02 11.36
N SER A 46 10.99 18.25 11.24
CA SER A 46 10.18 19.45 11.45
C SER A 46 9.13 19.62 10.33
N PRO A 47 8.00 20.30 10.59
CA PRO A 47 7.00 20.57 9.56
C PRO A 47 7.57 21.33 8.36
N ALA A 48 8.54 22.21 8.56
CA ALA A 48 9.20 22.95 7.48
C ALA A 48 10.06 22.04 6.59
N SER A 49 10.83 21.13 7.22
CA SER A 49 11.62 20.12 6.48
C SER A 49 10.71 19.18 5.70
N ILE A 50 9.59 18.77 6.28
CA ILE A 50 8.61 17.91 5.61
C ILE A 50 8.02 18.59 4.38
N ARG A 51 7.64 19.87 4.48
CA ARG A 51 7.13 20.63 3.34
C ARG A 51 8.14 20.74 2.20
N ASN A 52 9.42 20.97 2.52
CA ASN A 52 10.47 21.03 1.52
C ASN A 52 10.63 19.69 0.80
N VAL A 53 10.67 18.58 1.53
CA VAL A 53 10.75 17.25 0.94
C VAL A 53 9.51 16.91 0.11
N MET A 54 8.31 17.28 0.58
CA MET A 54 7.07 17.10 -0.18
C MET A 54 7.09 17.86 -1.50
N SER A 55 7.64 19.10 -1.50
CA SER A 55 7.82 19.90 -2.72
C SER A 55 8.77 19.21 -3.70
N ASP A 56 9.89 18.71 -3.22
CA ASP A 56 10.85 17.96 -4.04
C ASP A 56 10.21 16.70 -4.66
N LEU A 57 9.45 15.95 -3.87
CA LEU A 57 8.74 14.76 -4.33
C LEU A 57 7.65 15.09 -5.37
N GLU A 58 7.02 16.25 -5.25
CA GLU A 58 6.07 16.77 -6.23
C GLU A 58 6.79 17.15 -7.54
N ASP A 59 7.94 17.79 -7.48
CA ASP A 59 8.79 18.11 -8.64
C ASP A 59 9.27 16.85 -9.37
N PHE A 60 9.56 15.78 -8.64
CA PHE A 60 9.86 14.45 -9.22
C PHE A 60 8.63 13.75 -9.82
N GLY A 61 7.43 14.29 -9.65
CA GLY A 61 6.20 13.69 -10.14
C GLY A 61 5.72 12.49 -9.33
N LEU A 62 6.17 12.33 -8.08
CA LEU A 62 5.77 11.24 -7.18
C LEU A 62 4.53 11.58 -6.36
N LEU A 63 4.31 12.86 -6.12
CA LEU A 63 3.15 13.41 -5.41
C LEU A 63 2.47 14.49 -6.25
N HIS A 64 1.19 14.73 -5.97
CA HIS A 64 0.49 15.92 -6.46
C HIS A 64 -0.48 16.45 -5.41
N SER A 65 -0.84 17.72 -5.53
CA SER A 65 -1.86 18.34 -4.71
C SER A 65 -3.23 18.20 -5.38
N PRO A 66 -4.19 17.50 -4.78
CA PRO A 66 -5.55 17.48 -5.28
C PRO A 66 -6.21 18.81 -4.94
N HIS A 67 -6.59 19.58 -5.94
CA HIS A 67 -7.23 20.89 -5.78
C HIS A 67 -6.36 21.89 -4.97
N SER A 68 -7.01 22.79 -4.21
CA SER A 68 -6.37 23.76 -3.33
C SER A 68 -6.00 23.22 -1.94
N SER A 69 -6.09 21.91 -1.73
CA SER A 69 -5.78 21.28 -0.45
C SER A 69 -4.29 21.41 -0.12
N ALA A 70 -3.99 21.63 1.16
CA ALA A 70 -2.61 21.60 1.67
C ALA A 70 -1.99 20.19 1.70
N GLY A 71 -2.81 19.14 1.55
CA GLY A 71 -2.37 17.75 1.52
C GLY A 71 -1.83 17.32 0.15
N ARG A 72 -1.14 16.20 0.15
CA ARG A 72 -0.59 15.56 -1.05
C ARG A 72 -1.09 14.14 -1.17
N VAL A 73 -1.22 13.69 -2.41
CA VAL A 73 -1.55 12.30 -2.75
C VAL A 73 -0.50 11.72 -3.70
N PRO A 74 -0.26 10.39 -3.66
CA PRO A 74 0.65 9.76 -4.61
C PRO A 74 0.11 9.81 -6.04
N THR A 75 1.01 10.00 -7.00
CA THR A 75 0.73 9.83 -8.42
C THR A 75 0.83 8.35 -8.82
N ALA A 76 0.43 7.99 -10.04
CA ALA A 76 0.65 6.66 -10.59
C ALA A 76 2.15 6.27 -10.57
N LYS A 77 3.03 7.21 -10.91
CA LYS A 77 4.50 7.04 -10.82
C LYS A 77 4.93 6.80 -9.36
N GLY A 78 4.36 7.55 -8.41
CA GLY A 78 4.62 7.38 -6.98
C GLY A 78 4.21 6.00 -6.47
N TYR A 79 3.03 5.51 -6.79
CA TYR A 79 2.61 4.16 -6.43
C TYR A 79 3.52 3.09 -7.02
N ARG A 80 3.97 3.27 -8.26
CA ARG A 80 4.89 2.33 -8.89
C ARG A 80 6.21 2.25 -8.11
N LEU A 81 6.80 3.38 -7.77
CA LEU A 81 8.01 3.43 -6.96
C LEU A 81 7.79 2.75 -5.59
N PHE A 82 6.66 3.03 -4.94
CA PHE A 82 6.34 2.44 -3.64
C PHE A 82 6.24 0.92 -3.71
N VAL A 83 5.49 0.38 -4.67
CA VAL A 83 5.29 -1.07 -4.82
C VAL A 83 6.59 -1.78 -5.19
N ASP A 84 7.36 -1.22 -6.11
CA ASP A 84 8.56 -1.88 -6.64
C ASP A 84 9.75 -1.81 -5.66
N SER A 85 9.84 -0.77 -4.84
CA SER A 85 11.07 -0.49 -4.07
C SER A 85 10.88 -0.36 -2.56
N LEU A 86 9.73 0.12 -2.10
CA LEU A 86 9.54 0.52 -0.71
C LEU A 86 8.57 -0.38 0.07
N LEU A 87 7.63 -1.01 -0.63
CA LEU A 87 6.67 -1.91 -0.01
C LEU A 87 7.39 -3.18 0.45
N ARG A 88 7.24 -3.48 1.72
CA ARG A 88 7.67 -4.77 2.28
C ARG A 88 6.44 -5.57 2.63
N VAL A 89 6.34 -6.76 2.04
CA VAL A 89 5.33 -7.74 2.41
C VAL A 89 5.79 -8.40 3.69
N ASN A 90 4.98 -8.30 4.74
CA ASN A 90 5.25 -9.01 5.99
C ASN A 90 4.81 -10.46 5.85
N ASP A 91 5.63 -11.36 6.33
CA ASP A 91 5.24 -12.75 6.45
C ASP A 91 4.06 -12.91 7.42
N LEU A 92 3.15 -13.81 7.08
CA LEU A 92 2.05 -14.16 7.96
C LEU A 92 2.57 -14.79 9.25
N LYS A 93 1.97 -14.43 10.38
CA LYS A 93 2.27 -15.08 11.65
C LYS A 93 1.86 -16.54 11.60
N SER A 94 2.58 -17.41 12.30
CA SER A 94 2.29 -18.86 12.34
C SER A 94 0.84 -19.17 12.69
N ALA A 95 0.24 -18.43 13.63
CA ALA A 95 -1.16 -18.59 14.00
C ALA A 95 -2.13 -18.24 12.86
N GLU A 96 -1.79 -17.26 12.04
CA GLU A 96 -2.59 -16.88 10.86
C GLU A 96 -2.48 -17.95 9.77
N VAL A 97 -1.27 -18.47 9.54
CA VAL A 97 -1.04 -19.57 8.59
C VAL A 97 -1.84 -20.81 8.99
N GLU A 98 -1.80 -21.18 10.28
CA GLU A 98 -2.57 -22.32 10.81
C GLU A 98 -4.09 -22.12 10.67
N LYS A 99 -4.58 -20.90 10.94
CA LYS A 99 -5.98 -20.56 10.76
C LYS A 99 -6.40 -20.71 9.30
N ILE A 100 -5.62 -20.15 8.38
CA ILE A 100 -5.87 -20.27 6.93
C ILE A 100 -5.87 -21.74 6.50
N ALA A 101 -4.89 -22.52 6.95
CA ALA A 101 -4.80 -23.96 6.64
C ALA A 101 -6.03 -24.75 7.12
N ARG A 102 -6.53 -24.43 8.30
CA ARG A 102 -7.76 -25.07 8.83
C ARG A 102 -9.00 -24.70 8.03
N GLU A 103 -9.14 -23.42 7.69
CA GLU A 103 -10.31 -22.92 6.93
C GLU A 103 -10.29 -23.39 5.47
N MET A 104 -9.10 -23.66 4.92
CA MET A 104 -8.89 -24.15 3.56
C MET A 104 -8.73 -25.65 3.46
N ALA A 105 -9.01 -26.39 4.54
CA ALA A 105 -8.93 -27.86 4.53
C ALA A 105 -9.76 -28.46 3.39
N PRO A 106 -9.24 -29.45 2.66
CA PRO A 106 -9.88 -30.00 1.50
C PRO A 106 -11.25 -30.61 1.84
N GLU A 107 -12.26 -30.14 1.13
CA GLU A 107 -13.58 -30.72 1.09
C GLU A 107 -13.91 -31.08 -0.36
N ASN A 108 -14.80 -32.06 -0.54
CA ASN A 108 -15.14 -32.59 -1.85
C ASN A 108 -16.04 -31.66 -2.68
N ASP A 109 -16.38 -30.47 -2.19
CA ASP A 109 -17.26 -29.53 -2.85
C ASP A 109 -16.56 -28.21 -3.19
N TYR A 110 -16.39 -27.95 -4.49
CA TYR A 110 -15.80 -26.71 -5.01
C TYR A 110 -16.59 -25.44 -4.64
N SER A 111 -17.91 -25.51 -4.62
CA SER A 111 -18.75 -24.35 -4.30
C SER A 111 -18.53 -23.90 -2.86
N SER A 112 -18.43 -24.84 -1.94
CA SER A 112 -18.12 -24.58 -0.54
C SER A 112 -16.72 -24.01 -0.35
N LEU A 113 -15.73 -24.51 -1.10
CA LEU A 113 -14.36 -24.00 -1.07
C LEU A 113 -14.29 -22.54 -1.56
N ILE A 114 -14.96 -22.20 -2.66
CA ILE A 114 -15.02 -20.84 -3.19
C ILE A 114 -15.63 -19.90 -2.16
N GLN A 115 -16.75 -20.26 -1.57
CA GLN A 115 -17.45 -19.42 -0.60
C GLN A 115 -16.60 -19.20 0.66
N ARG A 116 -15.94 -20.23 1.17
CA ARG A 116 -15.05 -20.12 2.33
C ARG A 116 -13.84 -19.26 2.02
N THR A 117 -13.23 -19.41 0.86
CA THR A 117 -12.09 -18.60 0.43
C THR A 117 -12.47 -17.12 0.32
N SER A 118 -13.62 -16.82 -0.29
CA SER A 118 -14.12 -15.44 -0.40
C SER A 118 -14.39 -14.83 0.98
N SER A 119 -15.02 -15.57 1.87
CA SER A 119 -15.29 -15.11 3.24
C SER A 119 -14.01 -14.92 4.05
N MET A 120 -13.04 -15.81 3.91
CA MET A 120 -11.74 -15.71 4.58
C MET A 120 -10.97 -14.47 4.11
N LEU A 121 -10.90 -14.23 2.80
CA LEU A 121 -10.26 -13.02 2.25
C LEU A 121 -10.93 -11.75 2.76
N SER A 122 -12.25 -11.71 2.79
CA SER A 122 -13.00 -10.58 3.35
C SER A 122 -12.69 -10.35 4.83
N ASN A 123 -12.63 -11.43 5.61
CA ASN A 123 -12.37 -11.34 7.05
C ASN A 123 -10.92 -10.89 7.36
N ILE A 124 -9.94 -11.35 6.59
CA ILE A 124 -8.53 -10.98 6.80
C ILE A 124 -8.28 -9.53 6.38
N THR A 125 -8.81 -9.13 5.24
CA THR A 125 -8.55 -7.80 4.66
C THR A 125 -9.50 -6.72 5.16
N GLN A 126 -10.65 -7.08 5.74
CA GLN A 126 -11.76 -6.19 6.06
C GLN A 126 -12.32 -5.50 4.80
N LEU A 127 -12.15 -6.13 3.65
CA LEU A 127 -12.64 -5.70 2.34
C LEU A 127 -13.55 -6.77 1.74
N ALA A 128 -14.18 -6.48 0.60
CA ALA A 128 -14.94 -7.47 -0.14
C ALA A 128 -13.99 -8.51 -0.76
N GLY A 129 -14.25 -9.79 -0.53
CA GLY A 129 -13.52 -10.90 -1.13
C GLY A 129 -14.25 -11.41 -2.37
N VAL A 130 -13.55 -11.52 -3.50
CA VAL A 130 -14.09 -12.07 -4.75
C VAL A 130 -13.20 -13.18 -5.25
N VAL A 131 -13.78 -14.36 -5.47
CA VAL A 131 -13.09 -15.53 -6.01
C VAL A 131 -13.80 -15.98 -7.28
N MET A 132 -13.06 -16.10 -8.36
CA MET A 132 -13.55 -16.59 -9.64
C MET A 132 -12.73 -17.78 -10.10
N LEU A 133 -13.40 -18.80 -10.61
CA LEU A 133 -12.76 -19.93 -11.26
C LEU A 133 -12.75 -19.74 -12.79
N PRO A 134 -11.72 -20.25 -13.49
CA PRO A 134 -11.75 -20.34 -14.93
C PRO A 134 -12.95 -21.15 -15.38
N ARG A 135 -13.63 -20.72 -16.45
CA ARG A 135 -14.63 -21.55 -17.10
C ARG A 135 -13.93 -22.75 -17.73
N THR A 136 -14.20 -23.92 -17.23
CA THR A 136 -13.82 -25.15 -17.94
C THR A 136 -14.79 -25.31 -19.09
N PHE A 137 -14.32 -25.09 -20.31
CA PHE A 137 -15.06 -25.51 -21.49
C PHE A 137 -15.04 -27.05 -21.50
N HIS A 138 -16.16 -27.65 -21.17
CA HIS A 138 -16.39 -29.05 -21.49
C HIS A 138 -16.63 -29.10 -22.99
N GLY A 139 -15.61 -29.53 -23.75
CA GLY A 139 -15.75 -29.90 -25.15
C GLY A 139 -16.43 -31.25 -25.28
#